data_5dd53e934da28a564d881f8aec7c512e
#
_entry.id   5dd53e934da28a564d881f8aec7c512e
#
_cell.length_a   1.000
_cell.length_b   1.000
_cell.length_c   1.000
_cell.angle_alpha   90.00
_cell.angle_beta   90.00
_cell.angle_gamma   90.00
#
_symmetry.space_group_name_H-M   'P 1'
#
loop_
_entity.id
_entity.type
_entity.pdbx_description
1 polymer ?
#
loop_
_entity_poly.entity_id
_entity_poly.type
_entity_poly.pdbx_seq_one_letter_code
_entity_poly.pdbx_strand_id
1 'polypeptide(L)'
;MKQEEVVDFTNILKKYIKHWYVFVISITVCAILVFVYLKIASPIFHVEAKIKGEEEKVGGIQAALLKNTSFGGLLGGSNGSIYNDMETLRSYTLLSNVAETLGLNTIYTIKKFPKNVDCYNNSPLELKPMLPIADTLSIALKFNVEVNEESKVNIKTYLGRKKIAEVKEASFPAKIPTIFGDFLINTTQFYKADKSISMKIIYTGYGYIAEILTERILIDLVTKKADIISLGIDESNINRGKDILNTRISKYNE
;
A
#
# COMPACT_ATOMS: atom_id res chain seq x y z
N MET A 1 -63.24 -18.00 -20.24
CA MET A 1 -62.82 -18.52 -18.93
C MET A 1 -61.37 -18.91 -19.05
N LYS A 2 -60.43 -18.12 -18.53
CA LYS A 2 -59.01 -18.48 -18.41
C LYS A 2 -58.93 -19.38 -17.17
N GLN A 3 -58.50 -20.65 -17.38
CA GLN A 3 -58.09 -21.52 -16.27
C GLN A 3 -56.88 -20.92 -15.63
N GLU A 4 -56.97 -20.49 -14.38
CA GLU A 4 -55.82 -20.19 -13.53
C GLU A 4 -55.12 -21.53 -13.29
N GLU A 5 -53.90 -21.69 -13.87
CA GLU A 5 -53.00 -22.79 -13.52
C GLU A 5 -52.59 -22.59 -12.06
N VAL A 6 -53.23 -23.32 -11.16
CA VAL A 6 -52.82 -23.45 -9.80
C VAL A 6 -51.43 -24.12 -9.77
N VAL A 7 -50.38 -23.34 -9.63
CA VAL A 7 -49.04 -23.83 -9.50
C VAL A 7 -48.91 -24.73 -8.28
N ASP A 8 -48.87 -26.05 -8.49
CA ASP A 8 -48.79 -27.01 -7.39
C ASP A 8 -47.37 -27.01 -6.81
N PHE A 9 -47.20 -26.21 -5.77
CA PHE A 9 -45.94 -26.06 -5.03
C PHE A 9 -45.37 -27.39 -4.54
N THR A 10 -46.18 -28.35 -4.22
CA THR A 10 -45.78 -29.68 -3.73
C THR A 10 -45.06 -30.49 -4.81
N ASN A 11 -45.49 -30.41 -6.05
CA ASN A 11 -44.85 -31.09 -7.18
C ASN A 11 -43.53 -30.43 -7.56
N ILE A 12 -43.46 -29.12 -7.49
CA ILE A 12 -42.22 -28.36 -7.70
C ILE A 12 -41.19 -28.74 -6.61
N LEU A 13 -41.58 -28.76 -5.36
CA LEU A 13 -40.69 -29.09 -4.23
C LEU A 13 -40.14 -30.54 -4.33
N LYS A 14 -40.99 -31.51 -4.69
CA LYS A 14 -40.56 -32.89 -4.91
C LYS A 14 -39.54 -33.02 -6.03
N LYS A 15 -39.65 -32.24 -7.10
CA LYS A 15 -38.71 -32.21 -8.21
C LYS A 15 -37.32 -31.71 -7.77
N TYR A 16 -37.26 -30.66 -6.94
CA TYR A 16 -36.00 -30.16 -6.42
C TYR A 16 -35.37 -31.11 -5.39
N ILE A 17 -36.15 -31.71 -4.53
CA ILE A 17 -35.66 -32.69 -3.54
C ILE A 17 -35.09 -33.95 -4.27
N LYS A 18 -35.68 -34.37 -5.37
CA LYS A 18 -35.17 -35.49 -6.18
C LYS A 18 -33.73 -35.22 -6.71
N HIS A 19 -33.38 -33.95 -6.95
CA HIS A 19 -32.07 -33.54 -7.49
C HIS A 19 -31.18 -32.89 -6.44
N TRP A 20 -31.36 -33.22 -5.14
CA TRP A 20 -30.60 -32.64 -4.05
C TRP A 20 -29.06 -32.74 -4.22
N TYR A 21 -28.58 -33.81 -4.88
CA TYR A 21 -27.16 -34.02 -5.16
C TYR A 21 -26.55 -32.89 -6.03
N VAL A 22 -27.34 -32.25 -6.90
CA VAL A 22 -26.87 -31.12 -7.73
C VAL A 22 -26.55 -29.92 -6.82
N PHE A 23 -27.36 -29.69 -5.78
CA PHE A 23 -27.09 -28.63 -4.81
C PHE A 23 -25.83 -28.91 -4.00
N VAL A 24 -25.65 -30.17 -3.56
CA VAL A 24 -24.44 -30.57 -2.82
C VAL A 24 -23.18 -30.40 -3.67
N ILE A 25 -23.22 -30.84 -4.93
CA ILE A 25 -22.10 -30.68 -5.86
C ILE A 25 -21.81 -29.19 -6.08
N SER A 26 -22.84 -28.38 -6.31
CA SER A 26 -22.69 -26.94 -6.54
C SER A 26 -22.05 -26.25 -5.33
N ILE A 27 -22.53 -26.53 -4.12
CA ILE A 27 -21.98 -25.98 -2.87
C ILE A 27 -20.51 -26.41 -2.70
N THR A 28 -20.21 -27.68 -2.98
CA THR A 28 -18.84 -28.21 -2.85
C THR A 28 -17.90 -27.51 -3.83
N VAL A 29 -18.31 -27.33 -5.09
CA VAL A 29 -17.53 -26.61 -6.10
C VAL A 29 -17.31 -25.16 -5.66
N CYS A 30 -18.35 -24.46 -5.21
CA CYS A 30 -18.21 -23.09 -4.71
C CYS A 30 -17.27 -23.01 -3.51
N ALA A 31 -17.36 -23.95 -2.56
CA ALA A 31 -16.47 -23.99 -1.40
C ALA A 31 -15.00 -24.18 -1.80
N ILE A 32 -14.72 -25.06 -2.76
CA ILE A 32 -13.37 -25.27 -3.31
C ILE A 32 -12.86 -23.98 -3.96
N LEU A 33 -13.67 -23.33 -4.79
CA LEU A 33 -13.28 -22.07 -5.46
C LEU A 33 -12.98 -20.96 -4.44
N VAL A 34 -13.80 -20.80 -3.41
CA VAL A 34 -13.57 -19.83 -2.31
C VAL A 34 -12.27 -20.17 -1.56
N PHE A 35 -12.05 -21.43 -1.26
CA PHE A 35 -10.83 -21.87 -0.56
C PHE A 35 -9.57 -21.56 -1.39
N VAL A 36 -9.59 -21.86 -2.68
CA VAL A 36 -8.49 -21.55 -3.62
C VAL A 36 -8.26 -20.02 -3.68
N TYR A 37 -9.34 -19.25 -3.82
CA TYR A 37 -9.27 -17.78 -3.82
C TYR A 37 -8.62 -17.23 -2.55
N LEU A 38 -9.06 -17.67 -1.37
CA LEU A 38 -8.52 -17.23 -0.08
C LEU A 38 -7.03 -17.60 0.10
N LYS A 39 -6.57 -18.70 -0.51
CA LYS A 39 -5.16 -19.09 -0.48
C LYS A 39 -4.28 -18.19 -1.35
N ILE A 40 -4.81 -17.65 -2.45
CA ILE A 40 -4.06 -16.83 -3.41
C ILE A 40 -4.16 -15.35 -3.06
N ALA A 41 -5.30 -14.87 -2.56
CA ALA A 41 -5.54 -13.47 -2.26
C ALA A 41 -4.57 -12.96 -1.18
N SER A 42 -3.94 -11.80 -1.45
CA SER A 42 -3.10 -11.11 -0.47
C SER A 42 -3.99 -10.41 0.57
N PRO A 43 -3.72 -10.54 1.87
CA PRO A 43 -4.45 -9.78 2.88
C PRO A 43 -4.18 -8.29 2.70
N ILE A 44 -5.19 -7.49 2.93
CA ILE A 44 -5.09 -6.04 3.06
C ILE A 44 -5.45 -5.72 4.51
N PHE A 45 -4.59 -4.95 5.16
CA PHE A 45 -4.75 -4.53 6.55
C PHE A 45 -5.05 -3.05 6.58
N HIS A 46 -6.12 -2.68 7.27
CA HIS A 46 -6.40 -1.29 7.59
C HIS A 46 -5.58 -0.89 8.82
N VAL A 47 -4.70 0.11 8.67
CA VAL A 47 -3.89 0.66 9.76
C VAL A 47 -4.39 2.06 10.05
N GLU A 48 -4.72 2.34 11.30
CA GLU A 48 -5.25 3.62 11.75
C GLU A 48 -4.38 4.22 12.86
N ALA A 49 -4.16 5.52 12.79
CA ALA A 49 -3.54 6.32 13.84
C ALA A 49 -4.41 7.53 14.16
N LYS A 50 -4.47 7.92 15.41
CA LYS A 50 -5.24 9.09 15.87
C LYS A 50 -4.30 10.10 16.50
N ILE A 51 -4.42 11.34 16.07
CA ILE A 51 -3.66 12.47 16.65
C ILE A 51 -4.66 13.49 17.18
N LYS A 52 -4.30 14.13 18.28
CA LYS A 52 -5.05 15.27 18.80
C LYS A 52 -4.48 16.52 18.12
N GLY A 53 -5.35 17.30 17.46
CA GLY A 53 -4.99 18.62 16.94
C GLY A 53 -4.61 19.54 18.09
N GLU A 54 -3.63 20.41 17.89
CA GLU A 54 -3.33 21.44 18.87
C GLU A 54 -4.40 22.53 18.80
N GLU A 55 -5.09 22.76 19.91
CA GLU A 55 -5.85 24.00 20.09
C GLU A 55 -4.83 25.15 20.14
N GLU A 56 -4.75 25.98 19.10
CA GLU A 56 -4.16 27.30 19.29
C GLU A 56 -4.93 28.00 20.41
N LYS A 57 -4.32 28.01 21.61
CA LYS A 57 -4.75 28.89 22.68
C LYS A 57 -4.45 30.30 22.19
N VAL A 58 -5.39 30.86 21.43
CA VAL A 58 -5.40 32.32 21.22
C VAL A 58 -5.53 32.94 22.61
N GLY A 59 -4.38 33.21 23.19
CA GLY A 59 -4.28 33.70 24.55
C GLY A 59 -4.81 35.12 24.62
N GLY A 60 -5.60 35.37 25.63
CA GLY A 60 -5.85 36.73 26.11
C GLY A 60 -7.10 37.38 25.55
N ILE A 61 -7.15 38.68 25.76
CA ILE A 61 -8.25 39.61 25.47
C ILE A 61 -8.76 39.54 23.99
N GLN A 62 -7.91 39.15 23.06
CA GLN A 62 -8.28 38.99 21.63
C GLN A 62 -9.27 37.83 21.39
N ALA A 63 -9.15 36.71 22.11
CA ALA A 63 -10.09 35.59 21.99
C ALA A 63 -11.49 35.97 22.54
N ALA A 64 -11.53 36.79 23.58
CA ALA A 64 -12.79 37.26 24.17
C ALA A 64 -13.52 38.31 23.29
N LEU A 65 -12.76 39.14 22.56
CA LEU A 65 -13.30 40.14 21.63
C LEU A 65 -13.80 39.49 20.35
N LEU A 66 -13.12 38.44 19.83
CA LEU A 66 -13.54 37.69 18.65
C LEU A 66 -14.79 36.81 18.91
N LYS A 67 -14.95 36.26 20.12
CA LYS A 67 -16.15 35.47 20.48
C LYS A 67 -17.43 36.26 20.55
N ASN A 68 -17.38 37.57 20.80
CA ASN A 68 -18.55 38.41 20.96
C ASN A 68 -18.99 39.17 19.71
N THR A 69 -18.29 39.02 18.59
CA THR A 69 -18.70 39.63 17.32
C THR A 69 -19.24 38.56 16.38
N SER A 70 -20.34 38.85 15.67
CA SER A 70 -20.88 37.95 14.62
C SER A 70 -19.85 37.58 13.53
N PHE A 71 -18.71 38.27 13.48
CA PHE A 71 -17.61 38.07 12.58
C PHE A 71 -16.58 37.04 13.14
N GLY A 72 -16.52 36.85 14.47
CA GLY A 72 -15.63 35.88 15.14
C GLY A 72 -16.03 34.43 14.88
N GLY A 73 -17.31 34.18 14.65
CA GLY A 73 -17.78 32.84 14.24
C GLY A 73 -17.38 32.45 12.82
N LEU A 74 -17.05 33.44 11.98
CA LEU A 74 -16.62 33.21 10.58
C LEU A 74 -15.09 33.06 10.44
N LEU A 75 -14.31 33.68 11.37
CA LEU A 75 -12.83 33.74 11.28
C LEU A 75 -12.11 33.03 12.42
N GLY A 76 -12.77 32.58 13.47
CA GLY A 76 -12.10 32.13 14.72
C GLY A 76 -12.72 30.91 15.40
N GLY A 77 -13.45 30.06 14.69
CA GLY A 77 -13.80 28.76 15.25
C GLY A 77 -12.57 27.86 15.36
N SER A 78 -12.41 27.14 16.47
CA SER A 78 -11.37 26.10 16.70
C SER A 78 -11.22 25.08 15.54
N ASN A 79 -12.19 25.04 14.67
CA ASN A 79 -12.20 24.20 13.45
C ASN A 79 -11.20 24.67 12.40
N GLY A 80 -10.84 25.97 12.33
CA GLY A 80 -9.89 26.48 11.32
C GLY A 80 -8.49 25.90 11.47
N SER A 81 -8.00 25.77 12.70
CA SER A 81 -6.70 25.18 12.99
C SER A 81 -6.66 23.71 12.57
N ILE A 82 -7.68 22.92 12.95
CA ILE A 82 -7.74 21.49 12.63
C ILE A 82 -7.80 21.24 11.12
N TYR A 83 -8.54 22.06 10.36
CA TYR A 83 -8.55 21.93 8.90
C TYR A 83 -7.19 22.26 8.28
N ASN A 84 -6.47 23.23 8.82
CA ASN A 84 -5.10 23.53 8.40
C ASN A 84 -4.16 22.37 8.72
N ASP A 85 -4.29 21.74 9.88
CA ASP A 85 -3.54 20.55 10.28
C ASP A 85 -3.80 19.39 9.32
N MET A 86 -5.08 19.16 8.96
CA MET A 86 -5.46 18.14 7.99
C MET A 86 -4.86 18.41 6.61
N GLU A 87 -4.88 19.66 6.13
CA GLU A 87 -4.28 20.03 4.85
C GLU A 87 -2.74 19.92 4.89
N THR A 88 -2.11 20.29 5.99
CA THR A 88 -0.67 20.08 6.18
C THR A 88 -0.33 18.59 6.16
N LEU A 89 -1.12 17.79 6.86
CA LEU A 89 -0.98 16.33 6.82
C LEU A 89 -1.21 15.76 5.40
N ARG A 90 -2.03 16.35 4.55
CA ARG A 90 -2.23 15.96 3.14
C ARG A 90 -1.13 16.43 2.21
N SER A 91 -0.25 17.30 2.69
CA SER A 91 0.76 17.95 1.86
C SER A 91 1.65 16.92 1.14
N TYR A 92 1.81 17.13 -0.17
CA TYR A 92 2.72 16.36 -1.02
C TYR A 92 4.16 16.37 -0.50
N THR A 93 4.63 17.54 -0.05
CA THR A 93 5.99 17.69 0.48
C THR A 93 6.23 16.81 1.70
N LEU A 94 5.26 16.78 2.63
CA LEU A 94 5.33 15.91 3.80
C LEU A 94 5.40 14.43 3.41
N LEU A 95 4.56 14.03 2.45
CA LEU A 95 4.52 12.65 1.98
C LEU A 95 5.76 12.25 1.18
N SER A 96 6.36 13.18 0.43
CA SER A 96 7.64 12.95 -0.24
C SER A 96 8.75 12.71 0.77
N ASN A 97 8.81 13.50 1.84
CA ASN A 97 9.78 13.33 2.93
C ASN A 97 9.57 11.99 3.67
N VAL A 98 8.32 11.57 3.88
CA VAL A 98 8.00 10.26 4.45
C VAL A 98 8.49 9.14 3.54
N ALA A 99 8.21 9.24 2.24
CA ALA A 99 8.62 8.24 1.25
C ALA A 99 10.16 8.12 1.19
N GLU A 100 10.88 9.23 1.25
CA GLU A 100 12.34 9.26 1.26
C GLU A 100 12.91 8.67 2.56
N THR A 101 12.40 9.12 3.72
CA THR A 101 12.85 8.65 5.04
C THR A 101 12.71 7.15 5.20
N LEU A 102 11.65 6.56 4.66
CA LEU A 102 11.35 5.13 4.75
C LEU A 102 11.86 4.31 3.54
N GLY A 103 12.45 4.95 2.53
CA GLY A 103 12.92 4.27 1.32
C GLY A 103 11.80 3.55 0.56
N LEU A 104 10.59 4.15 0.50
CA LEU A 104 9.40 3.52 -0.11
C LEU A 104 9.46 3.46 -1.64
N ASN A 105 10.48 4.05 -2.26
CA ASN A 105 10.71 4.00 -3.69
C ASN A 105 10.98 2.58 -4.23
N THR A 106 11.26 1.62 -3.35
CA THR A 106 11.59 0.24 -3.74
C THR A 106 10.71 -0.76 -3.00
N ILE A 107 9.98 -1.58 -3.74
CA ILE A 107 9.13 -2.65 -3.20
C ILE A 107 9.73 -4.00 -3.56
N TYR A 108 10.02 -4.82 -2.55
CA TYR A 108 10.60 -6.14 -2.67
C TYR A 108 9.56 -7.22 -2.45
N THR A 109 9.41 -8.13 -3.40
CA THR A 109 8.44 -9.23 -3.30
C THR A 109 9.11 -10.55 -3.68
N ILE A 110 9.13 -11.53 -2.78
CA ILE A 110 9.56 -12.89 -3.10
C ILE A 110 8.38 -13.62 -3.75
N LYS A 111 8.65 -14.20 -4.92
CA LYS A 111 7.68 -15.05 -5.61
C LYS A 111 7.65 -16.41 -4.92
N LYS A 112 6.56 -16.72 -4.27
CA LYS A 112 6.35 -18.01 -3.58
C LYS A 112 4.93 -18.49 -3.82
N PHE A 113 4.78 -19.76 -4.18
CA PHE A 113 3.46 -20.36 -4.29
C PHE A 113 2.97 -20.83 -2.92
N PRO A 114 1.71 -20.67 -2.57
CA PRO A 114 0.62 -20.10 -3.37
C PRO A 114 0.56 -18.57 -3.32
N LYS A 115 1.36 -17.89 -2.50
CA LYS A 115 1.27 -16.47 -2.24
C LYS A 115 2.63 -15.80 -2.23
N ASN A 116 2.73 -14.67 -2.93
CA ASN A 116 3.92 -13.83 -2.89
C ASN A 116 4.08 -13.18 -1.51
N VAL A 117 5.34 -12.99 -1.09
CA VAL A 117 5.70 -12.41 0.21
C VAL A 117 6.31 -11.03 0.01
N ASP A 118 5.68 -10.02 0.61
CA ASP A 118 6.23 -8.66 0.68
C ASP A 118 7.35 -8.63 1.73
N CYS A 119 8.54 -8.19 1.32
CA CYS A 119 9.75 -8.20 2.12
C CYS A 119 10.14 -6.80 2.62
N TYR A 120 9.17 -6.04 3.12
CA TYR A 120 9.45 -4.75 3.75
C TYR A 120 10.42 -4.94 4.94
N ASN A 121 11.54 -4.19 4.95
CA ASN A 121 12.61 -4.22 5.97
C ASN A 121 13.37 -5.56 6.15
N ASN A 122 12.99 -6.65 5.47
CA ASN A 122 13.65 -7.95 5.58
C ASN A 122 13.97 -8.58 4.22
N SER A 123 14.17 -7.75 3.22
CA SER A 123 14.53 -8.21 1.88
C SER A 123 15.90 -8.89 1.87
N PRO A 124 16.07 -10.07 1.22
CA PRO A 124 17.36 -10.71 1.06
C PRO A 124 18.29 -9.97 0.09
N LEU A 125 17.74 -9.13 -0.78
CA LEU A 125 18.48 -8.34 -1.76
C LEU A 125 18.15 -6.86 -1.60
N GLU A 126 19.12 -6.00 -1.88
CA GLU A 126 18.99 -4.55 -1.89
C GLU A 126 19.32 -4.01 -3.28
N LEU A 127 18.45 -3.17 -3.82
CA LEU A 127 18.63 -2.49 -5.10
C LEU A 127 18.91 -1.01 -4.85
N LYS A 128 20.04 -0.50 -5.35
CA LYS A 128 20.41 0.91 -5.24
C LYS A 128 20.63 1.52 -6.62
N PRO A 129 20.09 2.69 -6.93
CA PRO A 129 20.48 3.44 -8.10
C PRO A 129 21.91 3.97 -7.91
N MET A 130 22.70 3.99 -8.97
CA MET A 130 24.04 4.60 -8.95
C MET A 130 24.01 6.11 -9.18
N LEU A 131 22.90 6.63 -9.69
CA LEU A 131 22.68 8.05 -9.95
C LEU A 131 21.38 8.52 -9.28
N PRO A 132 21.39 9.71 -8.63
CA PRO A 132 20.19 10.25 -7.95
C PRO A 132 19.01 10.54 -8.89
N ILE A 133 19.25 10.68 -10.19
CA ILE A 133 18.18 10.94 -11.18
C ILE A 133 17.12 9.83 -11.19
N ALA A 134 17.47 8.62 -10.78
CA ALA A 134 16.51 7.52 -10.67
C ALA A 134 15.43 7.80 -9.62
N ASP A 135 15.72 8.61 -8.60
CA ASP A 135 14.77 8.96 -7.53
C ASP A 135 13.66 9.91 -7.98
N THR A 136 13.81 10.51 -9.19
CA THR A 136 12.81 11.41 -9.81
C THR A 136 11.90 10.69 -10.82
N LEU A 137 11.99 9.38 -10.94
CA LEU A 137 11.21 8.62 -11.93
C LEU A 137 9.72 8.65 -11.63
N SER A 138 8.92 9.12 -12.58
CA SER A 138 7.45 9.08 -12.53
C SER A 138 6.87 7.75 -13.06
N ILE A 139 7.72 6.76 -13.33
CA ILE A 139 7.36 5.47 -13.90
C ILE A 139 8.02 4.34 -13.12
N ALA A 140 7.34 3.18 -13.06
CA ALA A 140 7.84 2.02 -12.35
C ALA A 140 8.79 1.17 -13.23
N LEU A 141 10.00 0.97 -12.75
CA LEU A 141 10.91 -0.05 -13.25
C LEU A 141 10.66 -1.37 -12.51
N LYS A 142 10.54 -2.46 -13.25
CA LYS A 142 10.33 -3.81 -12.68
C LYS A 142 11.54 -4.67 -12.95
N PHE A 143 12.16 -5.17 -11.89
CA PHE A 143 13.27 -6.10 -11.95
C PHE A 143 12.78 -7.48 -11.52
N ASN A 144 12.84 -8.46 -12.43
CA ASN A 144 12.65 -9.86 -12.09
C ASN A 144 14.02 -10.45 -11.85
N VAL A 145 14.27 -10.86 -10.63
CA VAL A 145 15.58 -11.34 -10.13
C VAL A 145 15.44 -12.80 -9.77
N GLU A 146 16.29 -13.63 -10.33
CA GLU A 146 16.39 -15.05 -10.03
C GLU A 146 17.83 -15.36 -9.60
N VAL A 147 17.98 -15.85 -8.39
CA VAL A 147 19.27 -16.26 -7.83
C VAL A 147 19.27 -17.79 -7.75
N ASN A 148 20.31 -18.42 -8.26
CA ASN A 148 20.49 -19.87 -8.17
C ASN A 148 21.24 -20.25 -6.88
N GLU A 149 21.41 -21.56 -6.64
CA GLU A 149 22.12 -22.11 -5.48
C GLU A 149 23.61 -21.77 -5.48
N GLU A 150 24.20 -21.46 -6.64
CA GLU A 150 25.60 -21.03 -6.79
C GLU A 150 25.76 -19.51 -6.55
N SER A 151 24.73 -18.82 -6.06
CA SER A 151 24.71 -17.36 -5.87
C SER A 151 24.92 -16.56 -7.15
N LYS A 152 24.62 -17.14 -8.31
CA LYS A 152 24.57 -16.43 -9.58
C LYS A 152 23.20 -15.82 -9.77
N VAL A 153 23.16 -14.58 -10.27
CA VAL A 153 21.94 -13.81 -10.43
C VAL A 153 21.61 -13.57 -11.90
N ASN A 154 20.38 -13.86 -12.26
CA ASN A 154 19.76 -13.50 -13.54
C ASN A 154 18.74 -12.40 -13.31
N ILE A 155 18.86 -11.29 -14.05
CA ILE A 155 18.01 -10.12 -13.86
C ILE A 155 17.40 -9.71 -15.19
N LYS A 156 16.09 -9.55 -15.22
CA LYS A 156 15.36 -9.00 -16.37
C LYS A 156 14.65 -7.73 -15.93
N THR A 157 14.99 -6.62 -16.57
CA THR A 157 14.42 -5.30 -16.25
C THR A 157 13.37 -4.91 -17.28
N TYR A 158 12.24 -4.43 -16.80
CA TYR A 158 11.10 -4.05 -17.62
C TYR A 158 10.66 -2.62 -17.31
N LEU A 159 10.28 -1.93 -18.39
CA LEU A 159 9.54 -0.67 -18.34
C LEU A 159 8.12 -0.96 -18.86
N GLY A 160 7.13 -0.96 -17.97
CA GLY A 160 5.80 -1.45 -18.31
C GLY A 160 5.82 -2.93 -18.73
N ARG A 161 5.55 -3.20 -20.00
CA ARG A 161 5.60 -4.55 -20.61
C ARG A 161 6.87 -4.80 -21.43
N LYS A 162 7.66 -3.77 -21.73
CA LYS A 162 8.85 -3.85 -22.58
C LYS A 162 10.07 -4.22 -21.73
N LYS A 163 10.79 -5.28 -22.12
CA LYS A 163 12.10 -5.62 -21.55
C LYS A 163 13.12 -4.59 -22.05
N ILE A 164 13.85 -3.94 -21.13
CA ILE A 164 14.83 -2.89 -21.43
C ILE A 164 16.25 -3.29 -21.10
N ALA A 165 16.48 -4.27 -20.20
CA ALA A 165 17.79 -4.77 -19.86
C ALA A 165 17.71 -6.24 -19.43
N GLU A 166 18.82 -6.95 -19.59
CA GLU A 166 19.00 -8.33 -19.12
C GLU A 166 20.47 -8.53 -18.69
N VAL A 167 20.64 -9.10 -17.50
CA VAL A 167 21.94 -9.51 -16.94
C VAL A 167 21.83 -10.99 -16.62
N LYS A 168 22.81 -11.78 -17.04
CA LYS A 168 22.82 -13.24 -16.86
C LYS A 168 24.07 -13.68 -16.10
N GLU A 169 23.90 -14.63 -15.20
CA GLU A 169 24.96 -15.32 -14.47
C GLU A 169 25.98 -14.38 -13.77
N ALA A 170 25.52 -13.19 -13.37
CA ALA A 170 26.35 -12.25 -12.66
C ALA A 170 26.57 -12.68 -11.20
N SER A 171 27.70 -12.28 -10.63
CA SER A 171 27.99 -12.42 -9.20
C SER A 171 27.63 -11.13 -8.46
N PHE A 172 27.31 -11.22 -7.17
CA PHE A 172 27.09 -10.04 -6.35
C PHE A 172 28.40 -9.32 -6.00
N PRO A 173 28.43 -7.99 -6.02
CA PRO A 173 27.36 -7.05 -6.44
C PRO A 173 27.17 -7.06 -7.96
N ALA A 174 25.91 -7.14 -8.42
CA ALA A 174 25.59 -7.15 -9.84
C ALA A 174 25.13 -5.77 -10.33
N LYS A 175 25.76 -5.29 -11.41
CA LYS A 175 25.44 -4.03 -12.05
C LYS A 175 24.39 -4.25 -13.15
N ILE A 176 23.36 -3.44 -13.16
CA ILE A 176 22.23 -3.52 -14.10
C ILE A 176 22.21 -2.22 -14.91
N PRO A 177 22.63 -2.23 -16.18
CA PRO A 177 22.54 -1.04 -17.01
C PRO A 177 21.09 -0.76 -17.40
N THR A 178 20.64 0.47 -17.25
CA THR A 178 19.32 0.91 -17.73
C THR A 178 19.41 2.28 -18.41
N ILE A 179 18.38 2.64 -19.17
CA ILE A 179 18.30 3.94 -19.82
C ILE A 179 18.15 5.12 -18.82
N PHE A 180 17.84 4.83 -17.56
CA PHE A 180 17.71 5.80 -16.47
C PHE A 180 18.92 5.81 -15.52
N GLY A 181 20.04 5.27 -15.97
CA GLY A 181 21.22 5.04 -15.15
C GLY A 181 21.38 3.59 -14.70
N ASP A 182 22.51 3.32 -14.14
CA ASP A 182 22.85 1.98 -13.67
C ASP A 182 22.31 1.75 -12.26
N PHE A 183 21.86 0.53 -12.03
CA PHE A 183 21.47 0.05 -10.70
C PHE A 183 22.46 -1.00 -10.22
N LEU A 184 22.69 -1.04 -8.91
CA LEU A 184 23.47 -2.04 -8.25
C LEU A 184 22.58 -2.91 -7.38
N ILE A 185 22.66 -4.22 -7.52
CA ILE A 185 21.98 -5.15 -6.64
C ILE A 185 23.00 -5.87 -5.75
N ASN A 186 22.74 -5.87 -4.45
CA ASN A 186 23.57 -6.48 -3.41
C ASN A 186 22.74 -7.45 -2.57
N THR A 187 23.45 -8.33 -1.86
CA THR A 187 22.87 -9.16 -0.80
C THR A 187 22.79 -8.38 0.51
N THR A 188 21.77 -8.70 1.32
CA THR A 188 21.60 -8.17 2.68
C THR A 188 21.90 -9.26 3.73
N GLN A 189 21.82 -8.91 5.00
CA GLN A 189 21.95 -9.87 6.11
C GLN A 189 20.88 -10.98 6.10
N PHE A 190 19.79 -10.79 5.37
CA PHE A 190 18.69 -11.77 5.25
C PHE A 190 18.92 -12.75 4.09
N TYR A 191 19.98 -12.57 3.30
CA TYR A 191 20.31 -13.45 2.20
C TYR A 191 20.86 -14.79 2.73
N LYS A 192 20.42 -15.89 2.08
CA LYS A 192 20.89 -17.26 2.36
C LYS A 192 21.42 -17.84 1.05
N ALA A 193 22.71 -18.10 1.02
CA ALA A 193 23.42 -18.54 -0.19
C ALA A 193 22.95 -19.91 -0.72
N ASP A 194 22.46 -20.79 0.17
CA ASP A 194 22.13 -22.18 -0.18
C ASP A 194 20.72 -22.35 -0.75
N LYS A 195 20.02 -21.25 -1.11
CA LYS A 195 18.63 -21.29 -1.58
C LYS A 195 18.45 -20.47 -2.84
N SER A 196 17.83 -21.09 -3.83
CA SER A 196 17.33 -20.35 -4.98
C SER A 196 16.23 -19.37 -4.55
N ILE A 197 16.29 -18.14 -5.07
CA ILE A 197 15.36 -17.07 -4.75
C ILE A 197 14.82 -16.48 -6.06
N SER A 198 13.50 -16.39 -6.18
CA SER A 198 12.87 -15.65 -7.26
C SER A 198 12.17 -14.43 -6.66
N MET A 199 12.59 -13.25 -7.07
CA MET A 199 12.07 -11.97 -6.56
C MET A 199 11.57 -11.08 -7.69
N LYS A 200 10.61 -10.25 -7.35
CA LYS A 200 10.20 -9.09 -8.13
C LYS A 200 10.52 -7.85 -7.31
N ILE A 201 11.30 -6.95 -7.88
CA ILE A 201 11.60 -5.65 -7.29
C ILE A 201 10.95 -4.59 -8.18
N ILE A 202 10.22 -3.67 -7.56
CA ILE A 202 9.62 -2.52 -8.25
C ILE A 202 10.30 -1.28 -7.70
N TYR A 203 10.87 -0.49 -8.58
CA TYR A 203 11.51 0.79 -8.25
C TYR A 203 10.77 1.94 -8.92
N THR A 204 10.54 3.01 -8.17
CA THR A 204 9.91 4.26 -8.63
C THR A 204 10.62 5.44 -8.00
N GLY A 205 10.34 6.68 -8.47
CA GLY A 205 10.81 7.87 -7.76
C GLY A 205 9.95 8.19 -6.54
N TYR A 206 10.53 8.92 -5.58
CA TYR A 206 9.84 9.31 -4.35
C TYR A 206 8.62 10.19 -4.59
N GLY A 207 8.69 11.10 -5.60
CA GLY A 207 7.55 11.92 -5.98
C GLY A 207 6.34 11.10 -6.43
N TYR A 208 6.55 10.05 -7.20
CA TYR A 208 5.47 9.15 -7.61
C TYR A 208 4.86 8.40 -6.42
N ILE A 209 5.69 8.00 -5.46
CA ILE A 209 5.19 7.38 -4.21
C ILE A 209 4.38 8.39 -3.39
N ALA A 210 4.82 9.66 -3.31
CA ALA A 210 4.07 10.69 -2.61
C ALA A 210 2.68 10.92 -3.21
N GLU A 211 2.54 10.91 -4.53
CA GLU A 211 1.23 10.97 -5.21
C GLU A 211 0.34 9.78 -4.80
N ILE A 212 0.86 8.57 -4.88
CA ILE A 212 0.13 7.36 -4.48
C ILE A 212 -0.31 7.45 -3.00
N LEU A 213 0.57 7.90 -2.11
CA LEU A 213 0.24 8.04 -0.69
C LEU A 213 -0.81 9.12 -0.44
N THR A 214 -0.81 10.21 -1.22
CA THR A 214 -1.85 11.26 -1.14
C THR A 214 -3.24 10.70 -1.42
N GLU A 215 -3.36 9.80 -2.39
CA GLU A 215 -4.64 9.17 -2.75
C GLU A 215 -5.07 8.07 -1.77
N ARG A 216 -4.09 7.36 -1.18
CA ARG A 216 -4.35 6.18 -0.35
C ARG A 216 -4.55 6.46 1.12
N ILE A 217 -4.02 7.57 1.63
CA ILE A 217 -4.15 7.91 3.04
C ILE A 217 -5.44 8.69 3.27
N LEU A 218 -6.33 8.09 4.03
CA LEU A 218 -7.58 8.71 4.49
C LEU A 218 -7.29 9.59 5.70
N ILE A 219 -7.82 10.81 5.69
CA ILE A 219 -7.71 11.75 6.81
C ILE A 219 -9.10 12.27 7.10
N ASP A 220 -9.59 11.95 8.29
CA ASP A 220 -10.92 12.31 8.73
C ASP A 220 -10.93 12.81 10.18
N LEU A 221 -11.94 13.60 10.54
CA LEU A 221 -12.20 13.94 11.93
C LEU A 221 -12.99 12.80 12.59
N VAL A 222 -12.52 12.33 13.75
CA VAL A 222 -13.21 11.27 14.50
C VAL A 222 -14.62 11.70 14.91
N THR A 223 -14.81 12.95 15.30
CA THR A 223 -16.12 13.58 15.52
C THR A 223 -16.03 15.06 15.19
N LYS A 224 -17.16 15.68 14.79
CA LYS A 224 -17.22 17.13 14.51
C LYS A 224 -16.95 18.02 15.73
N LYS A 225 -16.91 17.46 16.94
CA LYS A 225 -16.69 18.17 18.21
C LYS A 225 -15.37 17.79 18.89
N ALA A 226 -14.68 16.77 18.41
CA ALA A 226 -13.41 16.35 18.97
C ALA A 226 -12.27 16.82 18.08
N ASP A 227 -11.26 17.44 18.67
CA ASP A 227 -10.05 17.90 18.01
C ASP A 227 -9.12 16.69 17.76
N ILE A 228 -9.67 15.59 17.22
CA ILE A 228 -8.96 14.34 16.95
C ILE A 228 -9.06 14.04 15.48
N ILE A 229 -7.90 14.01 14.82
CA ILE A 229 -7.73 13.62 13.42
C ILE A 229 -7.39 12.11 13.38
N SER A 230 -8.12 11.37 12.57
CA SER A 230 -7.84 9.97 12.24
C SER A 230 -7.11 9.90 10.91
N LEU A 231 -6.01 9.16 10.88
CA LEU A 231 -5.21 8.85 9.71
C LEU A 231 -5.35 7.36 9.43
N GLY A 232 -5.80 6.97 8.25
CA GLY A 232 -5.96 5.57 7.87
C GLY A 232 -5.24 5.25 6.57
N ILE A 233 -4.66 4.04 6.47
CA ILE A 233 -4.08 3.53 5.23
C ILE A 233 -4.33 2.03 5.11
N ASP A 234 -4.66 1.60 3.89
CA ASP A 234 -4.78 0.18 3.56
C ASP A 234 -3.46 -0.33 2.96
N GLU A 235 -2.83 -1.30 3.65
CA GLU A 235 -1.54 -1.86 3.25
C GLU A 235 -1.51 -3.39 3.32
N SER A 236 -0.74 -4.00 2.41
CA SER A 236 -0.49 -5.44 2.43
C SER A 236 0.49 -5.85 3.53
N ASN A 237 1.32 -4.92 3.99
CA ASN A 237 2.27 -5.10 5.09
C ASN A 237 1.95 -4.16 6.24
N ILE A 238 1.54 -4.73 7.37
CA ILE A 238 1.14 -3.99 8.57
C ILE A 238 2.26 -3.07 9.09
N ASN A 239 3.52 -3.54 9.06
CA ASN A 239 4.64 -2.75 9.56
C ASN A 239 4.89 -1.53 8.67
N ARG A 240 4.83 -1.70 7.34
CA ARG A 240 4.92 -0.57 6.41
C ARG A 240 3.82 0.45 6.65
N GLY A 241 2.57 0.01 6.84
CA GLY A 241 1.46 0.92 7.15
C GLY A 241 1.68 1.71 8.45
N LYS A 242 2.15 1.03 9.51
CA LYS A 242 2.49 1.68 10.78
C LYS A 242 3.64 2.68 10.63
N ASP A 243 4.71 2.29 9.91
CA ASP A 243 5.87 3.16 9.72
C ASP A 243 5.50 4.41 8.91
N ILE A 244 4.66 4.27 7.88
CA ILE A 244 4.15 5.41 7.09
C ILE A 244 3.40 6.39 7.99
N LEU A 245 2.41 5.93 8.78
CA LEU A 245 1.61 6.80 9.61
C LEU A 245 2.44 7.43 10.75
N ASN A 246 3.30 6.66 11.40
CA ASN A 246 4.15 7.15 12.49
C ASN A 246 5.17 8.19 11.99
N THR A 247 5.86 7.90 10.87
CA THR A 247 6.82 8.84 10.28
C THR A 247 6.14 10.12 9.83
N ARG A 248 4.92 10.01 9.28
CA ARG A 248 4.13 11.18 8.89
C ARG A 248 3.79 12.06 10.08
N ILE A 249 3.34 11.46 11.19
CA ILE A 249 3.05 12.17 12.43
C ILE A 249 4.33 12.82 13.00
N SER A 250 5.45 12.09 12.98
CA SER A 250 6.74 12.64 13.42
C SER A 250 7.16 13.85 12.59
N LYS A 251 7.09 13.73 11.25
CA LYS A 251 7.44 14.81 10.31
C LYS A 251 6.48 16.01 10.36
N TYR A 252 5.26 15.80 10.79
CA TYR A 252 4.29 16.87 11.02
C TYR A 252 4.65 17.66 12.31
N ASN A 253 5.21 17.01 13.31
CA ASN A 253 5.57 17.62 14.59
C ASN A 253 6.98 18.27 14.61
N GLU A 254 7.78 18.10 13.55
CA GLU A 254 9.09 18.77 13.35
C GLU A 254 8.94 20.20 12.84
#